data_3cb51ef0b7df2465601b1b24952776a7
#
_entry.id   3cb51ef0b7df2465601b1b24952776a7
#
_cell.length_a   1.000
_cell.length_b   1.000
_cell.length_c   1.000
_cell.angle_alpha   90.00
_cell.angle_beta   90.00
_cell.angle_gamma   90.00
#
_symmetry.space_group_name_H-M   'P 1'
#
loop_
_entity.id
_entity.type
_entity.pdbx_description
1 polymer ?
#
loop_
_entity_poly.entity_id
_entity_poly.type
_entity_poly.pdbx_seq_one_letter_code
_entity_poly.pdbx_strand_id
1 'polypeptide(L)'
;MTWLVQPSLVNEPFAGPGLFIDFRFGRRALLFDLGDLTPLSPRQLLRLTHAFVSHTHMDHFAGFDRLLRVCLHRTTPLHLIGPGGFANRVEHKLRAYTLNLLDEDSVDFVIVASEFSGAGFDRVCEFRAREAFLRREMPPVPYLRACSSAKRNFG
;
A
#
# COMPACT_ATOMS: atom_id res chain seq x y z
N MET A 1 7.36 -19.43 22.71
CA MET A 1 6.62 -19.45 21.43
C MET A 1 7.02 -18.24 20.61
N THR A 2 7.55 -18.42 19.42
CA THR A 2 7.98 -17.31 18.57
C THR A 2 6.86 -17.01 17.57
N TRP A 3 6.19 -15.88 17.75
CA TRP A 3 5.12 -15.45 16.83
C TRP A 3 5.67 -15.18 15.44
N LEU A 4 5.03 -15.75 14.40
CA LEU A 4 5.38 -15.52 13.00
C LEU A 4 5.01 -14.10 12.54
N VAL A 5 4.02 -13.51 13.17
CA VAL A 5 3.42 -12.22 12.85
C VAL A 5 3.33 -11.39 14.11
N GLN A 6 3.77 -10.15 14.06
CA GLN A 6 3.72 -9.21 15.17
C GLN A 6 2.91 -7.97 14.80
N PRO A 7 1.65 -7.88 15.25
CA PRO A 7 0.86 -6.66 15.11
C PRO A 7 1.29 -5.63 16.16
N SER A 8 1.30 -4.36 15.77
CA SER A 8 1.52 -3.23 16.68
C SER A 8 0.71 -2.00 16.22
N LEU A 9 0.07 -1.33 17.16
CA LEU A 9 -0.52 -0.02 16.86
C LEU A 9 0.63 0.97 16.60
N VAL A 10 0.46 1.81 15.59
CA VAL A 10 1.46 2.82 15.22
C VAL A 10 1.39 4.00 16.18
N ASN A 11 0.18 4.35 16.61
CA ASN A 11 -0.11 5.55 17.37
C ASN A 11 -0.92 5.25 18.62
N GLU A 12 -0.95 6.22 19.53
CA GLU A 12 -1.86 6.25 20.67
C GLU A 12 -3.34 6.28 20.20
N PRO A 13 -4.30 5.85 21.04
CA PRO A 13 -5.70 5.66 20.64
C PRO A 13 -6.39 6.88 20.04
N PHE A 14 -5.93 8.10 20.34
CA PHE A 14 -6.52 9.36 19.84
C PHE A 14 -5.68 10.05 18.77
N ALA A 15 -4.57 9.45 18.34
CA ALA A 15 -3.80 9.89 17.19
C ALA A 15 -4.30 9.20 15.92
N GLY A 16 -3.88 9.69 14.74
CA GLY A 16 -4.29 9.11 13.46
C GLY A 16 -4.05 7.60 13.41
N PRO A 17 -5.05 6.79 13.04
CA PRO A 17 -4.99 5.34 13.17
C PRO A 17 -3.93 4.70 12.27
N GLY A 18 -3.32 3.64 12.76
CA GLY A 18 -2.40 2.79 12.01
C GLY A 18 -2.13 1.49 12.74
N LEU A 19 -2.31 0.36 12.04
CA LEU A 19 -1.93 -0.96 12.55
C LEU A 19 -0.84 -1.53 11.64
N PHE A 20 0.37 -1.66 12.19
CA PHE A 20 1.53 -2.23 11.50
C PHE A 20 1.65 -3.71 11.83
N ILE A 21 1.74 -4.55 10.80
CA ILE A 21 1.91 -6.01 10.94
C ILE A 21 3.24 -6.41 10.34
N ASP A 22 4.19 -6.79 11.20
CA ASP A 22 5.50 -7.27 10.81
C ASP A 22 5.54 -8.80 10.66
N PHE A 23 6.10 -9.29 9.56
CA PHE A 23 6.37 -10.71 9.33
C PHE A 23 7.83 -11.02 9.65
N ARG A 24 8.05 -11.74 10.72
CA ARG A 24 9.38 -11.97 11.31
C ARG A 24 10.36 -12.69 10.38
N PHE A 25 9.86 -13.63 9.58
CA PHE A 25 10.67 -14.45 8.66
C PHE A 25 10.52 -14.05 7.19
N GLY A 26 9.99 -12.89 6.90
CA GLY A 26 9.86 -12.34 5.57
C GLY A 26 10.33 -10.89 5.54
N ARG A 27 10.79 -10.44 4.38
CA ARG A 27 11.09 -9.01 4.19
C ARG A 27 9.82 -8.23 3.83
N ARG A 28 8.70 -8.52 4.51
CA ARG A 28 7.41 -7.90 4.25
C ARG A 28 6.74 -7.41 5.52
N ALA A 29 5.94 -6.39 5.37
CA ALA A 29 5.03 -5.90 6.38
C ALA A 29 3.73 -5.42 5.72
N LEU A 30 2.65 -5.36 6.48
CA LEU A 30 1.38 -4.79 6.10
C LEU A 30 1.07 -3.60 6.98
N LEU A 31 0.29 -2.66 6.47
CA LEU A 31 -0.20 -1.52 7.22
C LEU A 31 -1.70 -1.36 6.98
N PHE A 32 -2.46 -1.13 8.02
CA PHE A 32 -3.88 -0.77 7.96
C PHE A 32 -4.03 0.65 8.43
N ASP A 33 -4.58 1.47 7.57
CA ASP A 33 -4.67 2.92 7.59
C ASP A 33 -3.31 3.64 7.58
N LEU A 34 -3.31 4.79 6.97
CA LEU A 34 -2.16 5.67 6.76
C LEU A 34 -2.37 6.97 7.53
N GLY A 35 -2.57 6.86 8.84
CA GLY A 35 -2.63 8.02 9.73
C GLY A 35 -1.26 8.66 9.92
N ASP A 36 -0.91 9.05 11.13
CA ASP A 36 0.44 9.53 11.41
C ASP A 36 1.44 8.37 11.39
N LEU A 37 2.32 8.36 10.41
CA LEU A 37 3.37 7.36 10.27
C LEU A 37 4.72 7.80 10.86
N THR A 38 4.76 8.91 11.59
CA THR A 38 5.99 9.43 12.23
C THR A 38 6.65 8.42 13.17
N PRO A 39 5.91 7.61 13.95
CA PRO A 39 6.52 6.59 14.82
C PRO A 39 7.20 5.45 14.08
N LEU A 40 6.84 5.19 12.81
CA LEU A 40 7.49 4.15 12.01
C LEU A 40 8.82 4.64 11.44
N SER A 41 9.87 3.86 11.68
CA SER A 41 11.18 4.12 11.08
C SER A 41 11.15 3.94 9.55
N PRO A 42 12.04 4.60 8.80
CA PRO A 42 12.18 4.38 7.36
C PRO A 42 12.37 2.90 6.99
N ARG A 43 13.10 2.15 7.82
CA ARG A 43 13.34 0.71 7.61
C ARG A 43 12.02 -0.09 7.69
N GLN A 44 11.11 0.25 8.60
CA GLN A 44 9.79 -0.39 8.68
C GLN A 44 8.93 -0.03 7.48
N LEU A 45 8.90 1.24 7.06
CA LEU A 45 8.15 1.69 5.89
C LEU A 45 8.65 1.02 4.60
N LEU A 46 9.95 0.84 4.42
CA LEU A 46 10.53 0.15 3.26
C LEU A 46 10.19 -1.35 3.19
N ARG A 47 9.76 -1.96 4.29
CA ARG A 47 9.30 -3.36 4.33
C ARG A 47 7.83 -3.53 3.95
N LEU A 48 7.06 -2.44 3.87
CA LEU A 48 5.65 -2.51 3.51
C LEU A 48 5.51 -3.04 2.08
N THR A 49 4.72 -4.09 1.93
CA THR A 49 4.30 -4.61 0.63
C THR A 49 2.89 -4.17 0.29
N HIS A 50 2.01 -4.10 1.29
CA HIS A 50 0.62 -3.70 1.13
C HIS A 50 0.22 -2.73 2.23
N ALA A 51 -0.57 -1.72 1.88
CA ALA A 51 -1.26 -0.86 2.81
C ALA A 51 -2.76 -0.84 2.45
N PHE A 52 -3.58 -1.04 3.47
CA PHE A 52 -5.03 -1.08 3.37
C PHE A 52 -5.59 0.18 4.00
N VAL A 53 -6.36 0.96 3.24
CA VAL A 53 -6.96 2.21 3.69
C VAL A 53 -8.46 2.02 3.80
N SER A 54 -8.98 2.13 5.00
CA SER A 54 -10.41 1.93 5.27
C SER A 54 -11.26 3.01 4.59
N HIS A 55 -10.79 4.26 4.66
CA HIS A 55 -11.40 5.41 4.00
C HIS A 55 -10.38 6.57 3.92
N THR A 56 -10.69 7.62 3.15
CA THR A 56 -9.73 8.69 2.84
C THR A 56 -9.98 9.98 3.62
N HIS A 57 -10.45 9.90 4.88
CA HIS A 57 -10.38 11.03 5.79
C HIS A 57 -8.90 11.34 6.09
N MET A 58 -8.63 12.58 6.48
CA MET A 58 -7.26 13.07 6.64
C MET A 58 -6.47 12.23 7.65
N ASP A 59 -7.07 11.88 8.76
CA ASP A 59 -6.49 11.08 9.84
C ASP A 59 -6.19 9.62 9.46
N HIS A 60 -6.78 9.11 8.35
CA HIS A 60 -6.52 7.78 7.80
C HIS A 60 -5.63 7.78 6.56
N PHE A 61 -5.32 8.94 5.97
CA PHE A 61 -4.60 9.02 4.70
C PHE A 61 -3.49 10.08 4.64
N ALA A 62 -3.30 10.91 5.68
CA ALA A 62 -2.26 11.94 5.71
C ALA A 62 -0.84 11.36 5.65
N GLY A 63 -0.62 10.19 6.23
CA GLY A 63 0.67 9.51 6.23
C GLY A 63 1.16 9.02 4.86
N PHE A 64 0.31 9.05 3.82
CA PHE A 64 0.70 8.70 2.46
C PHE A 64 1.92 9.50 1.98
N ASP A 65 2.00 10.79 2.29
CA ASP A 65 3.08 11.67 1.84
C ASP A 65 4.44 11.24 2.41
N ARG A 66 4.47 10.86 3.70
CA ARG A 66 5.66 10.31 4.33
C ARG A 66 6.05 8.96 3.73
N LEU A 67 5.05 8.10 3.51
CA LEU A 67 5.27 6.78 2.89
C LEU A 67 5.83 6.93 1.48
N LEU A 68 5.24 7.79 0.65
CA LEU A 68 5.72 8.11 -0.70
C LEU A 68 7.19 8.56 -0.65
N ARG A 69 7.50 9.56 0.19
CA ARG A 69 8.86 10.10 0.29
C ARG A 69 9.91 9.04 0.65
N VAL A 70 9.60 8.17 1.59
CA VAL A 70 10.53 7.10 2.02
C VAL A 70 10.69 6.04 0.94
N CYS A 71 9.62 5.72 0.21
CA CYS A 71 9.60 4.64 -0.77
C CYS A 71 10.04 5.06 -2.18
N LEU A 72 10.25 6.35 -2.45
CA LEU A 72 10.44 6.90 -3.80
C LEU A 72 11.58 6.24 -4.60
N HIS A 73 12.59 5.72 -3.91
CA HIS A 73 13.76 5.07 -4.53
C HIS A 73 13.80 3.55 -4.31
N ARG A 74 12.66 2.93 -3.96
CA ARG A 74 12.61 1.47 -3.81
C ARG A 74 12.31 0.79 -5.14
N THR A 75 12.85 -0.41 -5.32
CA THR A 75 12.64 -1.23 -6.53
C THR A 75 11.42 -2.15 -6.45
N THR A 76 10.91 -2.41 -5.24
CA THR A 76 9.75 -3.31 -5.06
C THR A 76 8.45 -2.52 -5.08
N PRO A 77 7.39 -3.02 -5.74
CA PRO A 77 6.10 -2.35 -5.77
C PRO A 77 5.49 -2.16 -4.37
N LEU A 78 4.66 -1.13 -4.24
CA LEU A 78 3.79 -0.90 -3.09
C LEU A 78 2.34 -1.04 -3.52
N HIS A 79 1.62 -1.98 -2.91
CA HIS A 79 0.20 -2.18 -3.16
C HIS A 79 -0.61 -1.38 -2.14
N LEU A 80 -1.48 -0.52 -2.63
CA LEU A 80 -2.42 0.27 -1.85
C LEU A 80 -3.82 -0.23 -2.16
N ILE A 81 -4.57 -0.59 -1.14
CA ILE A 81 -5.94 -1.09 -1.27
C ILE A 81 -6.87 -0.17 -0.50
N GLY A 82 -7.93 0.29 -1.15
CA GLY A 82 -8.91 1.18 -0.53
C GLY A 82 -10.30 1.05 -1.11
N PRO A 83 -11.28 1.83 -0.64
CA PRO A 83 -12.65 1.81 -1.11
C PRO A 83 -12.79 2.42 -2.52
N GLY A 84 -14.00 2.39 -3.09
CA GLY A 84 -14.30 3.01 -4.37
C GLY A 84 -13.87 4.49 -4.43
N GLY A 85 -13.25 4.91 -5.52
CA GLY A 85 -12.67 6.24 -5.71
C GLY A 85 -11.25 6.43 -5.12
N PHE A 86 -10.69 5.39 -4.49
CA PHE A 86 -9.37 5.46 -3.85
C PHE A 86 -8.24 5.76 -4.83
N ALA A 87 -8.25 5.15 -6.02
CA ALA A 87 -7.24 5.39 -7.05
C ALA A 87 -7.15 6.87 -7.46
N ASN A 88 -8.30 7.57 -7.52
CA ASN A 88 -8.33 9.01 -7.78
C ASN A 88 -7.67 9.81 -6.64
N ARG A 89 -7.86 9.39 -5.38
CA ARG A 89 -7.25 10.05 -4.22
C ARG A 89 -5.72 9.89 -4.24
N VAL A 90 -5.25 8.69 -4.57
CA VAL A 90 -3.80 8.43 -4.76
C VAL A 90 -3.25 9.30 -5.88
N GLU A 91 -3.91 9.35 -7.03
CA GLU A 91 -3.50 10.21 -8.15
C GLU A 91 -3.41 11.68 -7.76
N HIS A 92 -4.41 12.22 -7.06
CA HIS A 92 -4.40 13.61 -6.60
C HIS A 92 -3.24 13.90 -5.65
N LYS A 93 -2.91 12.97 -4.75
CA LYS A 93 -1.75 13.09 -3.88
C LYS A 93 -0.44 13.10 -4.67
N LEU A 94 -0.28 12.22 -5.63
CA LEU A 94 0.91 12.16 -6.49
C LEU A 94 1.07 13.44 -7.32
N ARG A 95 -0.01 13.97 -7.86
CA ARG A 95 -0.04 15.23 -8.64
C ARG A 95 0.14 16.49 -7.79
N ALA A 96 0.02 16.41 -6.48
CA ALA A 96 0.25 17.55 -5.58
C ALA A 96 1.73 17.96 -5.52
N TYR A 97 2.65 17.10 -5.97
CA TYR A 97 4.09 17.33 -5.89
C TYR A 97 4.73 17.57 -7.26
N THR A 98 5.72 18.44 -7.30
CA THR A 98 6.63 18.57 -8.43
C THR A 98 7.72 17.51 -8.33
N LEU A 99 7.67 16.50 -9.18
CA LEU A 99 8.59 15.36 -9.17
C LEU A 99 9.64 15.47 -10.30
N ASN A 100 10.21 16.65 -10.45
CA ASN A 100 11.13 17.02 -11.54
C ASN A 100 12.52 16.35 -11.46
N LEU A 101 12.80 15.60 -10.40
CA LEU A 101 14.04 14.83 -10.25
C LEU A 101 13.86 13.35 -10.64
N LEU A 102 12.66 12.97 -11.08
CA LEU A 102 12.39 11.63 -11.59
C LEU A 102 12.44 11.65 -13.11
N ASP A 103 13.27 10.80 -13.66
CA ASP A 103 13.51 10.64 -15.09
C ASP A 103 13.57 9.15 -15.47
N GLU A 104 13.90 8.87 -16.72
CA GLU A 104 14.00 7.51 -17.24
C GLU A 104 15.11 6.68 -16.58
N ASP A 105 16.14 7.33 -16.04
CA ASP A 105 17.27 6.68 -15.36
C ASP A 105 17.02 6.46 -13.87
N SER A 106 16.01 7.09 -13.32
CA SER A 106 15.63 6.94 -11.90
C SER A 106 15.18 5.53 -11.57
N VAL A 107 15.24 5.15 -10.30
CA VAL A 107 14.64 3.90 -9.82
C VAL A 107 13.15 3.92 -10.12
N ASP A 108 12.66 2.90 -10.80
CA ASP A 108 11.25 2.80 -11.18
C ASP A 108 10.39 2.30 -10.01
N PHE A 109 10.08 3.18 -9.08
CA PHE A 109 9.15 2.88 -8.02
C PHE A 109 7.72 2.78 -8.56
N VAL A 110 7.05 1.68 -8.22
CA VAL A 110 5.70 1.37 -8.69
C VAL A 110 4.72 1.39 -7.52
N ILE A 111 3.64 2.12 -7.66
CA ILE A 111 2.48 2.06 -6.79
C ILE A 111 1.34 1.40 -7.57
N VAL A 112 0.75 0.37 -6.98
CA VAL A 112 -0.46 -0.28 -7.50
C VAL A 112 -1.61 0.06 -6.55
N ALA A 113 -2.55 0.87 -7.02
CA ALA A 113 -3.74 1.24 -6.26
C ALA A 113 -4.93 0.40 -6.71
N SER A 114 -5.55 -0.32 -5.78
CA SER A 114 -6.69 -1.20 -6.02
C SER A 114 -7.91 -0.72 -5.24
N GLU A 115 -9.06 -0.69 -5.89
CA GLU A 115 -10.34 -0.37 -5.27
C GLU A 115 -11.09 -1.66 -4.98
N PHE A 116 -11.55 -1.82 -3.73
CA PHE A 116 -12.24 -3.01 -3.25
C PHE A 116 -13.69 -2.69 -2.83
N SER A 117 -14.65 -3.46 -3.32
CA SER A 117 -16.09 -3.27 -3.05
C SER A 117 -16.73 -4.41 -2.24
N GLY A 118 -15.95 -5.31 -1.69
CA GLY A 118 -16.48 -6.50 -1.00
C GLY A 118 -16.77 -7.69 -1.93
N ALA A 119 -17.05 -7.47 -3.21
CA ALA A 119 -17.20 -8.52 -4.22
C ALA A 119 -15.87 -8.85 -4.95
N GLY A 120 -14.88 -7.96 -4.85
CA GLY A 120 -13.59 -8.11 -5.51
C GLY A 120 -12.89 -6.77 -5.73
N PHE A 121 -11.87 -6.79 -6.56
CA PHE A 121 -11.19 -5.57 -7.00
C PHE A 121 -11.88 -5.03 -8.26
N ASP A 122 -12.61 -3.92 -8.10
CA ASP A 122 -13.37 -3.31 -9.19
C ASP A 122 -12.48 -2.51 -10.14
N ARG A 123 -11.40 -1.96 -9.60
CA ARG A 123 -10.45 -1.15 -10.33
C ARG A 123 -9.04 -1.37 -9.81
N VAL A 124 -8.07 -1.44 -10.72
CA VAL A 124 -6.65 -1.49 -10.41
C VAL A 124 -5.92 -0.47 -11.28
N CYS A 125 -5.14 0.40 -10.68
CA CYS A 125 -4.35 1.42 -11.36
C CYS A 125 -2.88 1.28 -10.98
N GLU A 126 -2.00 1.45 -11.95
CA GLU A 126 -0.56 1.50 -11.75
C GLU A 126 -0.05 2.93 -11.93
N PHE A 127 0.90 3.34 -11.11
CA PHE A 127 1.60 4.61 -11.14
C PHE A 127 3.10 4.35 -11.06
N ARG A 128 3.87 4.77 -12.05
CA ARG A 128 5.31 4.52 -12.15
C ARG A 128 6.12 5.81 -12.03
N ALA A 129 7.18 5.79 -11.22
CA ALA A 129 8.04 6.94 -11.01
C ALA A 129 8.66 7.45 -12.31
N ARG A 130 9.17 6.56 -13.18
CA ARG A 130 9.74 6.91 -14.48
C ARG A 130 8.77 7.58 -15.44
N GLU A 131 7.48 7.46 -15.20
CA GLU A 131 6.41 8.03 -16.00
C GLU A 131 5.72 9.19 -15.28
N ALA A 132 6.44 9.85 -14.36
CA ALA A 132 5.91 10.93 -13.53
C ALA A 132 4.59 10.54 -12.83
N PHE A 133 4.44 9.27 -12.46
CA PHE A 133 3.24 8.69 -11.88
C PHE A 133 1.96 8.94 -12.69
N LEU A 134 2.07 8.93 -14.01
CA LEU A 134 0.89 8.92 -14.88
C LEU A 134 0.08 7.64 -14.62
N ARG A 135 -1.23 7.83 -14.51
CA ARG A 135 -2.15 6.73 -14.22
C ARG A 135 -2.27 5.78 -15.41
N ARG A 136 -2.12 4.50 -15.15
CA ARG A 136 -2.42 3.40 -16.06
C ARG A 136 -3.52 2.52 -15.47
N GLU A 137 -4.62 2.33 -16.19
CA GLU A 137 -5.64 1.36 -15.81
C GLU A 137 -5.13 -0.06 -16.12
N MET A 138 -5.25 -0.93 -15.12
CA MET A 138 -4.86 -2.33 -15.24
C MET A 138 -6.12 -3.21 -15.30
N PRO A 139 -6.09 -4.36 -15.98
CA PRO A 139 -7.21 -5.27 -15.95
C PRO A 139 -7.51 -5.70 -14.49
N PRO A 140 -8.78 -5.76 -14.08
CA PRO A 140 -9.14 -6.20 -12.75
C PRO A 140 -8.65 -7.64 -12.52
N VAL A 141 -8.03 -7.89 -11.35
CA VAL A 141 -7.59 -9.22 -10.96
C VAL A 141 -8.77 -9.94 -10.31
N PRO A 142 -9.29 -11.04 -10.88
CA PRO A 142 -10.37 -11.80 -10.27
C PRO A 142 -9.92 -12.38 -8.93
N TYR A 143 -10.58 -12.00 -7.85
CA TYR A 143 -10.22 -12.38 -6.47
C TYR A 143 -10.27 -13.89 -6.15
N LEU A 144 -10.85 -14.74 -6.99
CA LEU A 144 -11.26 -16.10 -6.60
C LEU A 144 -10.75 -17.24 -7.46
N ARG A 145 -9.47 -17.24 -7.90
CA ARG A 145 -8.90 -18.49 -8.41
C ARG A 145 -7.92 -19.21 -7.49
N ALA A 146 -7.57 -18.63 -6.34
CA ALA A 146 -6.54 -19.20 -5.47
C ALA A 146 -7.05 -20.12 -4.33
N CYS A 147 -8.34 -20.14 -4.02
CA CYS A 147 -8.89 -20.93 -2.90
C CYS A 147 -9.67 -22.19 -3.26
N SER A 148 -9.91 -22.49 -4.53
CA SER A 148 -10.76 -23.65 -4.90
C SER A 148 -10.03 -24.97 -5.17
N SER A 149 -8.71 -25.04 -5.03
CA SER A 149 -7.95 -26.27 -5.38
C SER A 149 -7.29 -27.03 -4.22
N ALA A 150 -7.67 -26.74 -2.97
CA ALA A 150 -7.19 -27.52 -1.83
C ALA A 150 -8.32 -28.32 -1.16
N LYS A 151 -9.05 -29.12 -1.94
CA LYS A 151 -9.68 -30.32 -1.38
C LYS A 151 -8.57 -31.35 -1.16
N ARG A 152 -7.95 -31.30 0.01
CA ARG A 152 -7.16 -32.45 0.47
C ARG A 152 -8.15 -33.54 0.85
N ASN A 153 -8.19 -34.60 0.06
CA ASN A 153 -8.76 -35.89 0.44
C ASN A 153 -7.92 -36.40 1.60
N PHE A 154 -8.45 -36.37 2.80
CA PHE A 154 -8.01 -37.23 3.89
C PHE A 154 -8.83 -38.52 3.74
N GLY A 155 -8.21 -39.56 3.17
CA GLY A 155 -8.62 -40.96 3.32
C GLY A 155 -7.96 -41.52 4.55
#